data_67eaf33c99382efd970af117ecba05e7
#
_entry.id   67eaf33c99382efd970af117ecba05e7
#
_cell.length_a   1.000
_cell.length_b   1.000
_cell.length_c   1.000
_cell.angle_alpha   90.00
_cell.angle_beta   90.00
_cell.angle_gamma   90.00
#
_symmetry.space_group_name_H-M   'P 1'
#
loop_
_entity.id
_entity.type
_entity.pdbx_description
1 polymer ?
#
loop_
_entity_poly.entity_id
_entity_poly.type
_entity_poly.pdbx_seq_one_letter_code
_entity_poly.pdbx_strand_id
1 'polypeptide(L)'
;MVKDIKETMADFKKRLQETNTDSLIGLSTGFEKLDDIIGGFVEGTLVTIGGRTGIGKTAFAFNLLKNLTVDKKIPSLYISLESTEQLCVNTLIACTLGINYSKLLRGQLLLEEWEKIDNGLAAITDAPVYLDTKSTYTIDEIYKTVEETVKERQVKVVFIDYLQLIFAKTGFFENRYLELNYITRRLKALAKELNITIVLLSQLNRNAEGENRYEHRPVLTDLRDSGTICDDSDVVCFVHRPEYYHIYEDEKGNDIRNKAMIIVAKNRLGYTGDATLCTNMSTLSFFNESPYKGDEIKGMFPTDSLAF
;
A
#
# COMPACT_ATOMS: atom_id res chain seq x y z
N MET A 1 -13.80 -11.60 -24.79
CA MET A 1 -14.22 -12.82 -25.50
C MET A 1 -15.14 -13.63 -24.58
N VAL A 2 -16.26 -14.13 -25.08
CA VAL A 2 -17.10 -15.08 -24.32
C VAL A 2 -16.38 -16.42 -24.34
N LYS A 3 -16.09 -17.01 -23.17
CA LYS A 3 -15.48 -18.33 -23.06
C LYS A 3 -16.54 -19.37 -22.72
N ASP A 4 -16.38 -20.59 -23.23
CA ASP A 4 -17.21 -21.72 -22.81
C ASP A 4 -16.83 -22.10 -21.36
N ILE A 5 -17.82 -22.46 -20.56
CA ILE A 5 -17.63 -22.88 -19.16
C ILE A 5 -16.74 -24.14 -19.09
N LYS A 6 -16.76 -25.02 -20.10
CA LYS A 6 -15.92 -26.23 -20.15
C LYS A 6 -14.44 -25.88 -20.23
N GLU A 7 -14.06 -24.88 -21.05
CA GLU A 7 -12.68 -24.38 -21.15
C GLU A 7 -12.25 -23.75 -19.82
N THR A 8 -13.11 -22.92 -19.22
CA THR A 8 -12.87 -22.29 -17.93
C THR A 8 -12.68 -23.32 -16.82
N MET A 9 -13.46 -24.42 -16.83
CA MET A 9 -13.33 -25.50 -15.83
C MET A 9 -12.05 -26.31 -16.02
N ALA A 10 -11.58 -26.50 -17.25
CA ALA A 10 -10.30 -27.17 -17.51
C ALA A 10 -9.12 -26.35 -16.95
N ASP A 11 -9.11 -25.03 -17.22
CA ASP A 11 -8.12 -24.10 -16.68
C ASP A 11 -8.15 -24.05 -15.14
N PHE A 12 -9.35 -24.04 -14.55
CA PHE A 12 -9.54 -24.08 -13.10
C PHE A 12 -8.98 -25.37 -12.48
N LYS A 13 -9.28 -26.53 -13.05
CA LYS A 13 -8.78 -27.83 -12.57
C LYS A 13 -7.25 -27.90 -12.63
N LYS A 14 -6.66 -27.43 -13.72
CA LYS A 14 -5.20 -27.36 -13.88
C LYS A 14 -4.59 -26.47 -12.79
N ARG A 15 -5.15 -25.29 -12.55
CA ARG A 15 -4.68 -24.37 -11.51
C ARG A 15 -4.76 -24.99 -10.12
N LEU A 16 -5.85 -25.70 -9.78
CA LEU A 16 -5.97 -26.37 -8.48
C LEU A 16 -4.93 -27.47 -8.29
N GLN A 17 -4.56 -28.17 -9.37
CA GLN A 17 -3.53 -29.23 -9.31
C GLN A 17 -2.11 -28.65 -9.14
N GLU A 18 -1.87 -27.45 -9.64
CA GLU A 18 -0.59 -26.74 -9.55
C GLU A 18 -0.46 -25.95 -8.24
N THR A 19 -1.57 -25.69 -7.52
CA THR A 19 -1.59 -24.93 -6.26
C THR A 19 -1.30 -25.89 -5.09
N ASN A 20 -0.21 -25.65 -4.36
CA ASN A 20 0.04 -26.32 -3.09
C ASN A 20 -0.97 -25.83 -2.04
N THR A 21 -1.37 -26.69 -1.11
CA THR A 21 -2.36 -26.40 -0.05
C THR A 21 -2.00 -25.21 0.84
N ASP A 22 -0.73 -24.81 0.89
CA ASP A 22 -0.21 -23.69 1.70
C ASP A 22 0.12 -22.43 0.88
N SER A 23 -0.26 -22.37 -0.41
CA SER A 23 0.04 -21.23 -1.27
C SER A 23 -1.02 -20.15 -1.17
N LEU A 24 -0.56 -18.89 -1.11
CA LEU A 24 -1.43 -17.71 -1.22
C LEU A 24 -2.20 -17.73 -2.56
N ILE A 25 -3.40 -17.15 -2.57
CA ILE A 25 -4.22 -16.99 -3.78
C ILE A 25 -3.55 -16.03 -4.77
N GLY A 26 -2.92 -14.98 -4.24
CA GLY A 26 -2.26 -13.91 -4.98
C GLY A 26 -0.78 -13.74 -4.63
N LEU A 27 -0.21 -12.63 -5.09
CA LEU A 27 1.17 -12.24 -4.78
C LEU A 27 1.27 -11.80 -3.32
N SER A 28 2.18 -12.38 -2.55
CA SER A 28 2.36 -12.00 -1.14
C SER A 28 2.74 -10.54 -1.00
N THR A 29 2.10 -9.84 -0.05
CA THR A 29 2.41 -8.45 0.31
C THR A 29 3.74 -8.32 1.06
N GLY A 30 4.28 -9.43 1.57
CA GLY A 30 5.43 -9.47 2.47
C GLY A 30 5.07 -9.28 3.94
N PHE A 31 3.80 -9.09 4.25
CA PHE A 31 3.28 -9.02 5.62
C PHE A 31 2.39 -10.23 5.88
N GLU A 32 2.91 -11.19 6.63
CA GLU A 32 2.29 -12.50 6.86
C GLU A 32 0.84 -12.38 7.35
N LYS A 33 0.59 -11.61 8.42
CA LYS A 33 -0.76 -11.42 8.96
C LYS A 33 -1.73 -10.75 7.97
N LEU A 34 -1.23 -9.88 7.11
CA LEU A 34 -2.05 -9.26 6.07
C LEU A 34 -2.36 -10.29 4.97
N ASP A 35 -1.36 -11.06 4.57
CA ASP A 35 -1.50 -12.11 3.57
C ASP A 35 -2.50 -13.18 4.03
N ASP A 36 -2.49 -13.57 5.31
CA ASP A 36 -3.46 -14.49 5.91
C ASP A 36 -4.91 -14.00 5.76
N ILE A 37 -5.12 -12.68 5.87
CA ILE A 37 -6.47 -12.09 5.80
C ILE A 37 -6.92 -11.91 4.35
N ILE A 38 -6.06 -11.33 3.48
CA ILE A 38 -6.47 -10.95 2.12
C ILE A 38 -6.10 -11.97 1.04
N GLY A 39 -5.30 -13.00 1.37
CA GLY A 39 -4.81 -13.97 0.41
C GLY A 39 -3.72 -13.44 -0.53
N GLY A 40 -3.08 -12.30 -0.19
CA GLY A 40 -2.13 -11.59 -1.03
C GLY A 40 -2.81 -10.71 -2.10
N PHE A 41 -2.03 -10.16 -3.02
CA PHE A 41 -2.51 -9.34 -4.14
C PHE A 41 -2.99 -10.23 -5.29
N VAL A 42 -4.30 -10.36 -5.42
CA VAL A 42 -4.94 -11.20 -6.44
C VAL A 42 -5.10 -10.43 -7.75
N GLU A 43 -4.70 -11.03 -8.85
CA GLU A 43 -4.83 -10.44 -10.20
C GLU A 43 -6.29 -10.07 -10.52
N GLY A 44 -6.49 -8.97 -11.22
CA GLY A 44 -7.81 -8.46 -11.58
C GLY A 44 -8.54 -7.73 -10.44
N THR A 45 -7.86 -7.41 -9.32
CA THR A 45 -8.47 -6.78 -8.16
C THR A 45 -8.06 -5.31 -7.99
N LEU A 46 -8.96 -4.56 -7.35
CA LEU A 46 -8.73 -3.20 -6.85
C LEU A 46 -8.66 -3.26 -5.32
N VAL A 47 -7.49 -2.93 -4.78
CA VAL A 47 -7.22 -2.83 -3.34
C VAL A 47 -7.14 -1.36 -2.96
N THR A 48 -7.98 -0.89 -2.07
CA THR A 48 -7.92 0.50 -1.58
C THR A 48 -7.28 0.56 -0.20
N ILE A 49 -6.27 1.41 -0.06
CA ILE A 49 -5.59 1.71 1.22
C ILE A 49 -5.99 3.11 1.67
N GLY A 50 -6.86 3.17 2.66
CA GLY A 50 -7.31 4.42 3.27
C GLY A 50 -6.48 4.81 4.49
N GLY A 51 -6.53 6.09 4.84
CA GLY A 51 -5.94 6.60 6.09
C GLY A 51 -5.89 8.12 6.13
N ARG A 52 -5.68 8.66 7.32
CA ARG A 52 -5.54 10.10 7.56
C ARG A 52 -4.27 10.65 6.93
N THR A 53 -4.27 11.97 6.71
CA THR A 53 -3.05 12.70 6.31
C THR A 53 -1.97 12.50 7.39
N GLY A 54 -0.74 12.19 7.00
CA GLY A 54 0.37 11.98 7.96
C GLY A 54 0.37 10.64 8.70
N ILE A 55 -0.66 9.79 8.57
CA ILE A 55 -0.73 8.49 9.27
C ILE A 55 0.32 7.48 8.79
N GLY A 56 0.89 7.68 7.58
CA GLY A 56 1.89 6.80 7.01
C GLY A 56 1.41 5.93 5.83
N LYS A 57 0.30 6.31 5.13
CA LYS A 57 -0.19 5.57 3.94
C LYS A 57 0.88 5.37 2.87
N THR A 58 1.49 6.46 2.45
CA THR A 58 2.56 6.47 1.43
C THR A 58 3.74 5.60 1.90
N ALA A 59 4.18 5.74 3.16
CA ALA A 59 5.23 4.90 3.74
C ALA A 59 4.85 3.41 3.68
N PHE A 60 3.62 3.05 4.07
CA PHE A 60 3.13 1.67 3.98
C PHE A 60 3.12 1.16 2.53
N ALA A 61 2.65 1.97 1.57
CA ALA A 61 2.65 1.61 0.15
C ALA A 61 4.08 1.38 -0.39
N PHE A 62 5.06 2.19 0.04
CA PHE A 62 6.46 1.96 -0.33
C PHE A 62 7.06 0.69 0.30
N ASN A 63 6.64 0.30 1.50
CA ASN A 63 7.03 -1.00 2.07
C ASN A 63 6.44 -2.17 1.29
N LEU A 64 5.18 -2.08 0.85
CA LEU A 64 4.58 -3.07 -0.06
C LEU A 64 5.34 -3.11 -1.40
N LEU A 65 5.64 -1.96 -1.99
CA LEU A 65 6.43 -1.84 -3.22
C LEU A 65 7.82 -2.47 -3.05
N LYS A 66 8.52 -2.15 -1.96
CA LYS A 66 9.83 -2.74 -1.61
C LYS A 66 9.74 -4.26 -1.48
N ASN A 67 8.77 -4.78 -0.74
CA ASN A 67 8.59 -6.23 -0.57
C ASN A 67 8.33 -6.95 -1.90
N LEU A 68 7.57 -6.34 -2.81
CA LEU A 68 7.32 -6.91 -4.13
C LEU A 68 8.55 -6.84 -5.03
N THR A 69 9.18 -5.67 -5.13
CA THR A 69 10.16 -5.41 -6.19
C THR A 69 11.59 -5.71 -5.76
N VAL A 70 11.99 -5.30 -4.55
CA VAL A 70 13.36 -5.51 -4.05
C VAL A 70 13.51 -6.94 -3.55
N ASP A 71 12.56 -7.41 -2.73
CA ASP A 71 12.70 -8.74 -2.10
C ASP A 71 12.26 -9.88 -3.03
N LYS A 72 11.16 -9.71 -3.77
CA LYS A 72 10.55 -10.78 -4.59
C LYS A 72 10.75 -10.62 -6.10
N LYS A 73 11.35 -9.52 -6.54
CA LYS A 73 11.62 -9.20 -7.96
C LYS A 73 10.36 -9.21 -8.84
N ILE A 74 9.21 -8.83 -8.28
CA ILE A 74 7.93 -8.71 -8.99
C ILE A 74 7.83 -7.32 -9.60
N PRO A 75 7.72 -7.18 -10.95
CA PRO A 75 7.64 -5.88 -11.61
C PRO A 75 6.41 -5.09 -11.13
N SER A 76 6.64 -3.87 -10.65
CA SER A 76 5.58 -3.01 -10.12
C SER A 76 5.76 -1.56 -10.56
N LEU A 77 4.64 -0.88 -10.83
CA LEU A 77 4.58 0.54 -11.18
C LEU A 77 4.03 1.34 -9.99
N TYR A 78 4.67 2.46 -9.68
CA TYR A 78 4.18 3.43 -8.69
C TYR A 78 3.91 4.77 -9.38
N ILE A 79 2.65 5.18 -9.41
CA ILE A 79 2.22 6.49 -9.92
C ILE A 79 2.02 7.40 -8.72
N SER A 80 2.91 8.39 -8.57
CA SER A 80 2.84 9.41 -7.52
C SER A 80 2.29 10.71 -8.08
N LEU A 81 1.16 11.16 -7.57
CA LEU A 81 0.54 12.44 -7.94
C LEU A 81 0.88 13.57 -6.94
N GLU A 82 1.40 13.20 -5.76
CA GLU A 82 1.72 14.12 -4.67
C GLU A 82 3.23 14.37 -4.54
N SER A 83 4.04 13.32 -4.69
CA SER A 83 5.48 13.38 -4.41
C SER A 83 6.30 13.43 -5.68
N THR A 84 7.41 14.17 -5.63
CA THR A 84 8.40 14.19 -6.71
C THR A 84 9.19 12.87 -6.77
N GLU A 85 9.83 12.61 -7.91
CA GLU A 85 10.68 11.43 -8.11
C GLU A 85 11.74 11.31 -7.00
N GLN A 86 12.41 12.41 -6.64
CA GLN A 86 13.43 12.41 -5.60
C GLN A 86 12.87 11.99 -4.23
N LEU A 87 11.66 12.44 -3.87
CA LEU A 87 11.01 12.05 -2.61
C LEU A 87 10.62 10.56 -2.62
N CYS A 88 10.16 10.05 -3.76
CA CYS A 88 9.85 8.63 -3.93
C CYS A 88 11.10 7.77 -3.77
N VAL A 89 12.20 8.13 -4.40
CA VAL A 89 13.50 7.43 -4.28
C VAL A 89 14.01 7.48 -2.85
N ASN A 90 13.99 8.66 -2.20
CA ASN A 90 14.40 8.78 -0.80
C ASN A 90 13.56 7.90 0.13
N THR A 91 12.24 7.81 -0.11
CA THR A 91 11.33 6.95 0.67
C THR A 91 11.69 5.48 0.48
N LEU A 92 11.95 5.06 -0.77
CA LEU A 92 12.34 3.67 -1.07
C LEU A 92 13.69 3.33 -0.42
N ILE A 93 14.68 4.21 -0.48
CA ILE A 93 15.98 4.03 0.17
C ILE A 93 15.80 3.95 1.69
N ALA A 94 15.04 4.89 2.28
CA ALA A 94 14.83 4.93 3.73
C ALA A 94 14.25 3.62 4.25
N CYS A 95 13.15 3.13 3.64
CA CYS A 95 12.47 1.91 4.10
C CYS A 95 13.22 0.62 3.73
N THR A 96 14.06 0.64 2.69
CA THR A 96 14.82 -0.54 2.28
C THR A 96 16.11 -0.72 3.12
N LEU A 97 16.83 0.36 3.36
CA LEU A 97 18.15 0.32 4.00
C LEU A 97 18.12 0.73 5.49
N GLY A 98 16.94 1.08 6.00
CA GLY A 98 16.79 1.51 7.39
C GLY A 98 17.52 2.82 7.70
N ILE A 99 17.56 3.76 6.76
CA ILE A 99 18.21 5.05 6.91
C ILE A 99 17.20 6.11 7.30
N ASN A 100 17.55 7.00 8.23
CA ASN A 100 16.69 8.06 8.66
C ASN A 100 16.31 8.98 7.49
N TYR A 101 14.99 9.09 7.22
CA TYR A 101 14.43 9.83 6.09
C TYR A 101 14.81 11.33 6.11
N SER A 102 14.78 11.95 7.30
CA SER A 102 15.17 13.37 7.43
C SER A 102 16.63 13.62 7.15
N LYS A 103 17.52 12.66 7.48
CA LYS A 103 18.96 12.75 7.14
C LYS A 103 19.18 12.61 5.63
N LEU A 104 18.44 11.69 4.96
CA LEU A 104 18.48 11.57 3.49
C LEU A 104 18.08 12.88 2.82
N LEU A 105 16.97 13.49 3.26
CA LEU A 105 16.49 14.76 2.70
C LEU A 105 17.50 15.90 2.85
N ARG A 106 18.23 15.95 3.96
CA ARG A 106 19.20 17.02 4.27
C ARG A 106 20.61 16.72 3.77
N GLY A 107 20.88 15.51 3.27
CA GLY A 107 22.22 15.07 2.93
C GLY A 107 23.16 14.94 4.14
N GLN A 108 22.62 14.78 5.34
CA GLN A 108 23.36 14.73 6.61
C GLN A 108 23.58 13.29 7.04
N LEU A 109 24.26 12.51 6.19
CA LEU A 109 24.51 11.10 6.41
C LEU A 109 25.87 10.90 7.13
N LEU A 110 25.90 9.97 8.07
CA LEU A 110 27.12 9.48 8.69
C LEU A 110 27.86 8.52 7.74
N LEU A 111 29.14 8.28 8.00
CA LEU A 111 29.95 7.37 7.19
C LEU A 111 29.31 5.97 7.09
N GLU A 112 28.84 5.43 8.21
CA GLU A 112 28.14 4.14 8.28
C GLU A 112 26.85 4.11 7.46
N GLU A 113 26.14 5.24 7.36
CA GLU A 113 24.93 5.36 6.56
C GLU A 113 25.26 5.42 5.06
N TRP A 114 26.36 6.06 4.69
CA TRP A 114 26.90 6.01 3.34
C TRP A 114 27.31 4.59 2.93
N GLU A 115 28.03 3.86 3.80
CA GLU A 115 28.37 2.45 3.56
C GLU A 115 27.14 1.57 3.37
N LYS A 116 26.05 1.80 4.14
CA LYS A 116 24.76 1.10 3.93
C LYS A 116 24.16 1.39 2.56
N ILE A 117 24.25 2.64 2.10
CA ILE A 117 23.76 3.02 0.76
C ILE A 117 24.58 2.30 -0.30
N ASP A 118 25.91 2.40 -0.24
CA ASP A 118 26.80 1.79 -1.23
C ASP A 118 26.60 0.26 -1.33
N ASN A 119 26.44 -0.41 -0.19
CA ASN A 119 26.19 -1.85 -0.15
C ASN A 119 24.79 -2.26 -0.59
N GLY A 120 23.78 -1.41 -0.34
CA GLY A 120 22.37 -1.73 -0.61
C GLY A 120 21.83 -1.19 -1.95
N LEU A 121 22.55 -0.25 -2.56
CA LEU A 121 22.08 0.43 -3.77
C LEU A 121 21.86 -0.53 -4.94
N ALA A 122 22.73 -1.52 -5.11
CA ALA A 122 22.60 -2.51 -6.18
C ALA A 122 21.26 -3.25 -6.11
N ALA A 123 20.82 -3.67 -4.91
CA ALA A 123 19.55 -4.39 -4.74
C ALA A 123 18.34 -3.55 -5.14
N ILE A 124 18.41 -2.22 -4.92
CA ILE A 124 17.35 -1.27 -5.31
C ILE A 124 17.42 -0.98 -6.81
N THR A 125 18.62 -0.79 -7.35
CA THR A 125 18.84 -0.49 -8.78
C THR A 125 18.40 -1.65 -9.67
N ASP A 126 18.65 -2.90 -9.22
CA ASP A 126 18.28 -4.12 -9.96
C ASP A 126 16.81 -4.53 -9.70
N ALA A 127 16.09 -3.78 -8.88
CA ALA A 127 14.68 -4.05 -8.61
C ALA A 127 13.80 -3.56 -9.77
N PRO A 128 12.80 -4.35 -10.22
CA PRO A 128 11.90 -3.95 -11.30
C PRO A 128 10.84 -2.97 -10.79
N VAL A 129 11.29 -1.81 -10.32
CA VAL A 129 10.48 -0.67 -9.87
C VAL A 129 10.36 0.33 -11.02
N TYR A 130 9.14 0.71 -11.35
CA TYR A 130 8.87 1.77 -12.32
C TYR A 130 8.15 2.90 -11.59
N LEU A 131 8.65 4.14 -11.74
CA LEU A 131 8.09 5.33 -11.10
C LEU A 131 7.54 6.26 -12.19
N ASP A 132 6.35 6.80 -11.95
CA ASP A 132 5.80 7.92 -12.70
C ASP A 132 5.32 8.99 -11.72
N THR A 133 5.87 10.20 -11.84
CA THR A 133 5.66 11.30 -10.88
C THR A 133 5.07 12.54 -11.55
N LYS A 134 4.29 12.34 -12.60
CA LYS A 134 3.57 13.44 -13.26
C LYS A 134 2.53 14.01 -12.31
N SER A 135 2.57 15.30 -12.08
CA SER A 135 1.76 16.00 -11.07
C SER A 135 0.26 16.09 -11.37
N THR A 136 -0.15 15.84 -12.61
CA THR A 136 -1.56 15.94 -13.02
C THR A 136 -1.89 14.81 -13.96
N TYR A 137 -2.88 14.02 -13.58
CA TYR A 137 -3.35 12.91 -14.39
C TYR A 137 -4.87 12.93 -14.54
N THR A 138 -5.31 12.76 -15.78
CA THR A 138 -6.67 12.28 -16.03
C THR A 138 -6.72 10.75 -15.94
N ILE A 139 -7.90 10.21 -15.65
CA ILE A 139 -8.08 8.75 -15.62
C ILE A 139 -7.73 8.09 -16.96
N ASP A 140 -7.95 8.76 -18.09
CA ASP A 140 -7.61 8.23 -19.42
C ASP A 140 -6.09 8.19 -19.64
N GLU A 141 -5.34 9.18 -19.12
CA GLU A 141 -3.88 9.15 -19.16
C GLU A 141 -3.31 8.03 -18.27
N ILE A 142 -3.86 7.84 -17.04
CA ILE A 142 -3.48 6.72 -16.17
C ILE A 142 -3.72 5.39 -16.90
N TYR A 143 -4.89 5.24 -17.52
CA TYR A 143 -5.24 4.04 -18.26
C TYR A 143 -4.18 3.72 -19.34
N LYS A 144 -3.83 4.71 -20.14
CA LYS A 144 -2.81 4.59 -21.20
C LYS A 144 -1.44 4.25 -20.64
N THR A 145 -0.97 4.99 -19.61
CA THR A 145 0.34 4.76 -18.99
C THR A 145 0.44 3.33 -18.40
N VAL A 146 -0.61 2.88 -17.71
CA VAL A 146 -0.64 1.54 -17.13
C VAL A 146 -0.65 0.47 -18.21
N GLU A 147 -1.49 0.61 -19.24
CA GLU A 147 -1.57 -0.34 -20.36
C GLU A 147 -0.22 -0.50 -21.07
N GLU A 148 0.43 0.62 -21.41
CA GLU A 148 1.74 0.65 -22.05
C GLU A 148 2.81 -0.01 -21.16
N THR A 149 2.85 0.36 -19.86
CA THR A 149 3.85 -0.16 -18.93
C THR A 149 3.64 -1.66 -18.65
N VAL A 150 2.41 -2.11 -18.50
CA VAL A 150 2.10 -3.55 -18.34
C VAL A 150 2.56 -4.34 -19.55
N LYS A 151 2.31 -3.82 -20.76
CA LYS A 151 2.70 -4.48 -22.01
C LYS A 151 4.22 -4.55 -22.19
N GLU A 152 4.93 -3.48 -21.87
CA GLU A 152 6.37 -3.38 -22.10
C GLU A 152 7.21 -4.01 -20.98
N ARG A 153 6.74 -3.88 -19.72
CA ARG A 153 7.50 -4.21 -18.50
C ARG A 153 6.93 -5.39 -17.73
N GLN A 154 5.83 -5.99 -18.18
CA GLN A 154 5.16 -7.11 -17.51
C GLN A 154 4.78 -6.83 -16.06
N VAL A 155 4.39 -5.58 -15.77
CA VAL A 155 3.98 -5.12 -14.44
C VAL A 155 2.81 -5.95 -13.93
N LYS A 156 2.87 -6.36 -12.65
CA LYS A 156 1.85 -7.15 -11.97
C LYS A 156 1.04 -6.35 -10.96
N VAL A 157 1.66 -5.35 -10.35
CA VAL A 157 1.01 -4.51 -9.34
C VAL A 157 1.25 -3.04 -9.67
N VAL A 158 0.18 -2.24 -9.64
CA VAL A 158 0.23 -0.79 -9.88
C VAL A 158 -0.25 -0.07 -8.64
N PHE A 159 0.59 0.80 -8.08
CA PHE A 159 0.25 1.71 -6.99
C PHE A 159 -0.13 3.07 -7.54
N ILE A 160 -1.17 3.69 -6.98
CA ILE A 160 -1.62 5.05 -7.35
C ILE A 160 -1.79 5.88 -6.08
N ASP A 161 -0.95 6.90 -5.91
CA ASP A 161 -0.91 7.76 -4.73
C ASP A 161 -1.19 9.22 -5.11
N TYR A 162 -2.41 9.72 -4.91
CA TYR A 162 -3.62 9.15 -4.36
C TYR A 162 -4.88 9.56 -5.17
N LEU A 163 -5.97 8.86 -4.98
CA LEU A 163 -7.23 8.98 -5.74
C LEU A 163 -7.72 10.41 -5.93
N GLN A 164 -7.71 11.21 -4.86
CA GLN A 164 -8.30 12.56 -4.89
C GLN A 164 -7.51 13.56 -5.76
N LEU A 165 -6.37 13.19 -6.32
CA LEU A 165 -5.62 13.99 -7.29
C LEU A 165 -5.86 13.58 -8.75
N ILE A 166 -6.63 12.51 -8.97
CA ILE A 166 -7.00 12.08 -10.31
C ILE A 166 -8.22 12.89 -10.78
N PHE A 167 -8.23 13.28 -12.04
CA PHE A 167 -9.32 13.99 -12.68
C PHE A 167 -9.93 13.13 -13.80
N ALA A 168 -11.23 13.37 -14.07
CA ALA A 168 -11.85 13.00 -15.33
C ALA A 168 -11.90 14.24 -16.24
N LYS A 169 -12.21 14.07 -17.52
CA LYS A 169 -12.36 15.22 -18.43
C LYS A 169 -13.38 16.22 -17.91
N THR A 170 -13.01 17.50 -17.89
CA THR A 170 -13.84 18.60 -17.39
C THR A 170 -15.20 18.66 -18.11
N GLY A 171 -16.26 18.97 -17.37
CA GLY A 171 -17.62 19.23 -17.89
C GLY A 171 -18.57 18.03 -17.92
N PHE A 172 -18.15 16.84 -17.50
CA PHE A 172 -18.98 15.64 -17.50
C PHE A 172 -19.67 15.30 -16.18
N PHE A 173 -19.26 15.91 -15.07
CA PHE A 173 -19.74 15.53 -13.74
C PHE A 173 -20.31 16.74 -13.00
N GLU A 174 -21.49 16.58 -12.42
CA GLU A 174 -22.17 17.61 -11.64
C GLU A 174 -21.47 17.89 -10.30
N ASN A 175 -20.75 16.90 -9.77
CA ASN A 175 -20.01 17.03 -8.53
C ASN A 175 -18.83 16.04 -8.45
N ARG A 176 -17.93 16.28 -7.49
CA ARG A 176 -16.73 15.48 -7.28
C ARG A 176 -17.01 14.03 -6.91
N TYR A 177 -18.11 13.78 -6.21
CA TYR A 177 -18.55 12.44 -5.85
C TYR A 177 -18.78 11.56 -7.10
N LEU A 178 -19.55 12.06 -8.07
CA LEU A 178 -19.81 11.34 -9.32
C LEU A 178 -18.53 11.12 -10.15
N GLU A 179 -17.65 12.10 -10.13
CA GLU A 179 -16.34 11.99 -10.79
C GLU A 179 -15.47 10.90 -10.17
N LEU A 180 -15.35 10.84 -8.84
CA LEU A 180 -14.60 9.80 -8.12
C LEU A 180 -15.20 8.41 -8.37
N ASN A 181 -16.53 8.30 -8.44
CA ASN A 181 -17.22 7.06 -8.80
C ASN A 181 -16.85 6.56 -10.20
N TYR A 182 -16.81 7.47 -11.15
CA TYR A 182 -16.37 7.13 -12.51
C TYR A 182 -14.92 6.67 -12.51
N ILE A 183 -14.03 7.37 -11.79
CA ILE A 183 -12.61 7.05 -11.72
C ILE A 183 -12.39 5.66 -11.11
N THR A 184 -13.05 5.33 -9.98
CA THR A 184 -12.87 4.04 -9.32
C THR A 184 -13.37 2.87 -10.17
N ARG A 185 -14.52 3.03 -10.85
CA ARG A 185 -15.02 2.04 -11.81
C ARG A 185 -14.05 1.81 -12.96
N ARG A 186 -13.46 2.87 -13.49
CA ARG A 186 -12.45 2.79 -14.56
C ARG A 186 -11.20 2.05 -14.07
N LEU A 187 -10.72 2.34 -12.86
CA LEU A 187 -9.57 1.63 -12.29
C LEU A 187 -9.87 0.15 -12.03
N LYS A 188 -11.07 -0.17 -11.54
CA LYS A 188 -11.49 -1.58 -11.38
C LYS A 188 -11.59 -2.30 -12.73
N ALA A 189 -12.13 -1.65 -13.77
CA ALA A 189 -12.16 -2.20 -15.11
C ALA A 189 -10.74 -2.47 -15.64
N LEU A 190 -9.83 -1.51 -15.50
CA LEU A 190 -8.43 -1.61 -15.89
C LEU A 190 -7.72 -2.80 -15.21
N ALA A 191 -7.89 -2.94 -13.89
CA ALA A 191 -7.32 -4.07 -13.15
C ALA A 191 -7.77 -5.41 -13.74
N LYS A 192 -9.07 -5.54 -14.04
CA LYS A 192 -9.67 -6.76 -14.61
C LYS A 192 -9.23 -7.00 -16.05
N GLU A 193 -9.18 -5.96 -16.89
CA GLU A 193 -8.82 -6.07 -18.31
C GLU A 193 -7.36 -6.49 -18.51
N LEU A 194 -6.45 -5.93 -17.71
CA LEU A 194 -5.03 -6.22 -17.78
C LEU A 194 -4.59 -7.39 -16.88
N ASN A 195 -5.51 -7.95 -16.09
CA ASN A 195 -5.24 -9.00 -15.11
C ASN A 195 -4.10 -8.64 -14.14
N ILE A 196 -4.15 -7.44 -13.58
CA ILE A 196 -3.18 -6.90 -12.61
C ILE A 196 -3.88 -6.53 -11.30
N THR A 197 -3.11 -6.33 -10.23
CA THR A 197 -3.62 -5.70 -9.02
C THR A 197 -3.39 -4.20 -9.07
N ILE A 198 -4.43 -3.41 -8.80
CA ILE A 198 -4.28 -1.96 -8.58
C ILE A 198 -4.43 -1.68 -7.09
N VAL A 199 -3.41 -1.06 -6.49
CA VAL A 199 -3.39 -0.58 -5.11
C VAL A 199 -3.61 0.93 -5.14
N LEU A 200 -4.81 1.36 -4.74
CA LEU A 200 -5.25 2.74 -4.77
C LEU A 200 -5.17 3.35 -3.38
N LEU A 201 -4.36 4.39 -3.20
CA LEU A 201 -4.33 5.13 -1.95
C LEU A 201 -5.48 6.14 -1.92
N SER A 202 -6.12 6.29 -0.76
CA SER A 202 -7.23 7.22 -0.56
C SER A 202 -7.12 7.94 0.77
N GLN A 203 -7.37 9.24 0.75
CA GLN A 203 -7.44 10.03 1.97
C GLN A 203 -8.82 9.88 2.60
N LEU A 204 -8.87 9.81 3.95
CA LEU A 204 -10.11 9.80 4.70
C LEU A 204 -10.66 11.22 4.87
N ASN A 205 -11.98 11.31 5.01
CA ASN A 205 -12.68 12.56 5.32
C ASN A 205 -12.21 13.12 6.67
N ARG A 206 -12.14 14.45 6.81
CA ARG A 206 -11.77 15.11 8.07
C ARG A 206 -12.75 14.79 9.22
N ASN A 207 -14.00 14.48 8.91
CA ASN A 207 -15.02 14.10 9.89
C ASN A 207 -14.82 12.70 10.51
N ALA A 208 -13.82 11.93 10.05
CA ALA A 208 -13.45 10.64 10.63
C ALA A 208 -12.92 10.74 12.09
N GLU A 209 -12.65 11.96 12.56
CA GLU A 209 -12.13 12.25 13.92
C GLU A 209 -13.22 12.51 14.96
N GLY A 210 -14.47 12.09 14.74
CA GLY A 210 -15.54 12.28 15.73
C GLY A 210 -15.07 11.85 17.13
N GLU A 211 -15.16 12.76 18.12
CA GLU A 211 -14.65 12.65 19.49
C GLU A 211 -15.12 11.38 20.24
N ASN A 212 -16.09 10.63 19.71
CA ASN A 212 -16.71 9.48 20.36
C ASN A 212 -16.27 8.12 19.78
N ARG A 213 -15.23 8.06 18.94
CA ARG A 213 -14.76 6.77 18.41
C ARG A 213 -13.62 6.21 19.26
N TYR A 214 -13.79 4.96 19.65
CA TYR A 214 -12.74 4.20 20.30
C TYR A 214 -11.44 4.24 19.47
N GLU A 215 -10.36 4.72 20.09
CA GLU A 215 -9.03 4.83 19.47
C GLU A 215 -8.98 5.54 18.11
N HIS A 216 -9.96 6.35 17.71
CA HIS A 216 -10.04 6.96 16.39
C HIS A 216 -9.93 5.97 15.22
N ARG A 217 -10.36 4.73 15.42
CA ARG A 217 -10.29 3.67 14.38
C ARG A 217 -11.13 4.05 13.16
N PRO A 218 -10.53 4.02 11.95
CA PRO A 218 -11.24 4.29 10.72
C PRO A 218 -12.23 3.17 10.37
N VAL A 219 -13.33 3.55 9.71
CA VAL A 219 -14.37 2.64 9.21
C VAL A 219 -14.74 2.97 7.76
N LEU A 220 -15.46 2.08 7.07
CA LEU A 220 -15.81 2.25 5.66
C LEU A 220 -16.53 3.56 5.35
N THR A 221 -17.34 4.07 6.29
CA THR A 221 -18.04 5.35 6.11
C THR A 221 -17.11 6.57 6.11
N ASP A 222 -15.87 6.43 6.51
CA ASP A 222 -14.87 7.51 6.47
C ASP A 222 -14.35 7.76 5.05
N LEU A 223 -14.55 6.80 4.15
CA LEU A 223 -14.41 6.98 2.70
C LEU A 223 -15.67 7.61 2.05
N ARG A 224 -16.54 8.26 2.83
CA ARG A 224 -17.92 8.61 2.48
C ARG A 224 -18.10 9.61 1.33
N ASP A 225 -17.15 10.51 1.09
CA ASP A 225 -17.18 11.37 -0.11
C ASP A 225 -16.94 10.55 -1.40
N SER A 226 -16.81 9.25 -1.24
CA SER A 226 -16.47 8.26 -2.23
C SER A 226 -17.16 6.93 -1.89
N GLY A 227 -18.47 6.93 -1.53
CA GLY A 227 -19.22 5.72 -1.15
C GLY A 227 -19.04 4.56 -2.13
N THR A 228 -18.80 4.87 -3.39
CA THR A 228 -18.52 3.88 -4.45
C THR A 228 -17.06 3.39 -4.43
N ILE A 229 -16.11 4.07 -3.74
CA ILE A 229 -14.77 3.48 -3.56
C ILE A 229 -14.92 2.14 -2.87
N CYS A 230 -15.75 2.10 -1.81
CA CYS A 230 -16.05 0.85 -1.12
C CYS A 230 -16.70 -0.16 -2.04
N ASP A 231 -17.64 0.27 -2.91
CA ASP A 231 -18.39 -0.63 -3.78
C ASP A 231 -17.51 -1.25 -4.85
N ASP A 232 -16.64 -0.47 -5.49
CA ASP A 232 -15.80 -0.92 -6.60
C ASP A 232 -14.55 -1.69 -6.13
N SER A 233 -14.06 -1.43 -4.89
CA SER A 233 -12.89 -2.14 -4.34
C SER A 233 -13.23 -3.57 -3.93
N ASP A 234 -12.34 -4.50 -4.23
CA ASP A 234 -12.43 -5.88 -3.75
C ASP A 234 -11.94 -5.99 -2.31
N VAL A 235 -10.90 -5.23 -1.96
CA VAL A 235 -10.35 -5.13 -0.61
C VAL A 235 -10.24 -3.66 -0.23
N VAL A 236 -10.64 -3.33 0.99
CA VAL A 236 -10.42 -2.01 1.60
C VAL A 236 -9.68 -2.19 2.91
N CYS A 237 -8.49 -1.60 2.97
CA CYS A 237 -7.65 -1.57 4.16
C CYS A 237 -7.50 -0.14 4.68
N PHE A 238 -7.34 0.01 5.99
CA PHE A 238 -6.97 1.28 6.59
C PHE A 238 -5.65 1.15 7.33
N VAL A 239 -4.76 2.13 7.11
CA VAL A 239 -3.58 2.29 7.95
C VAL A 239 -4.00 3.09 9.17
N HIS A 240 -3.82 2.50 10.35
CA HIS A 240 -4.12 3.11 11.63
C HIS A 240 -2.93 2.98 12.57
N ARG A 241 -2.53 4.09 13.21
CA ARG A 241 -1.44 4.14 14.18
C ARG A 241 -1.95 4.82 15.44
N PRO A 242 -2.21 4.07 16.52
CA PRO A 242 -2.67 4.65 17.80
C PRO A 242 -1.74 5.74 18.34
N GLU A 243 -0.43 5.55 18.22
CA GLU A 243 0.58 6.51 18.64
C GLU A 243 0.42 7.90 17.97
N TYR A 244 -0.06 7.95 16.73
CA TYR A 244 -0.37 9.21 16.02
C TYR A 244 -1.43 10.05 16.76
N TYR A 245 -2.30 9.37 17.54
CA TYR A 245 -3.34 9.98 18.37
C TYR A 245 -2.94 10.04 19.86
N HIS A 246 -1.64 9.86 20.17
CA HIS A 246 -1.12 9.84 21.55
C HIS A 246 -1.70 8.71 22.42
N ILE A 247 -2.11 7.61 21.80
CA ILE A 247 -2.56 6.39 22.47
C ILE A 247 -1.39 5.43 22.50
N TYR A 248 -0.86 5.15 23.71
CA TYR A 248 0.37 4.38 23.90
C TYR A 248 0.15 3.00 24.49
N GLU A 249 -1.04 2.74 25.04
CA GLU A 249 -1.42 1.47 25.66
C GLU A 249 -2.77 1.00 25.13
N ASP A 250 -2.93 -0.32 24.98
CA ASP A 250 -4.22 -0.94 24.64
C ASP A 250 -5.10 -1.07 25.90
N GLU A 251 -6.36 -1.58 25.75
CA GLU A 251 -7.29 -1.83 26.86
C GLU A 251 -6.75 -2.74 27.97
N LYS A 252 -5.73 -3.55 27.66
CA LYS A 252 -5.11 -4.48 28.61
C LYS A 252 -3.86 -3.90 29.27
N GLY A 253 -3.50 -2.64 28.95
CA GLY A 253 -2.29 -1.98 29.43
C GLY A 253 -1.01 -2.42 28.71
N ASN A 254 -1.10 -3.07 27.54
CA ASN A 254 0.10 -3.41 26.77
C ASN A 254 0.58 -2.19 26.00
N ASP A 255 1.90 -2.01 25.93
CA ASP A 255 2.53 -0.95 25.13
C ASP A 255 2.30 -1.20 23.61
N ILE A 256 1.68 -0.22 22.95
CA ILE A 256 1.39 -0.24 21.51
C ILE A 256 2.12 0.85 20.73
N ARG A 257 3.14 1.48 21.33
CA ARG A 257 4.03 2.40 20.60
C ARG A 257 4.76 1.68 19.48
N ASN A 258 5.06 2.42 18.42
CA ASN A 258 5.69 1.87 17.22
C ASN A 258 4.91 0.71 16.57
N LYS A 259 3.59 0.65 16.77
CA LYS A 259 2.71 -0.30 16.10
C LYS A 259 1.76 0.40 15.13
N ALA A 260 1.46 -0.29 14.04
CA ALA A 260 0.41 0.07 13.12
C ALA A 260 -0.56 -1.10 12.96
N MET A 261 -1.84 -0.80 12.88
CA MET A 261 -2.88 -1.75 12.52
C MET A 261 -3.26 -1.52 11.07
N ILE A 262 -3.17 -2.56 10.26
CA ILE A 262 -3.73 -2.59 8.91
C ILE A 262 -5.10 -3.24 9.04
N ILE A 263 -6.12 -2.39 9.11
CA ILE A 263 -7.51 -2.80 9.33
C ILE A 263 -8.13 -3.18 7.98
N VAL A 264 -8.35 -4.46 7.73
CA VAL A 264 -9.06 -4.96 6.55
C VAL A 264 -10.56 -4.85 6.83
N ALA A 265 -11.17 -3.74 6.39
CA ALA A 265 -12.57 -3.42 6.65
C ALA A 265 -13.54 -4.02 5.61
N LYS A 266 -13.04 -4.35 4.42
CA LYS A 266 -13.76 -5.07 3.37
C LYS A 266 -12.83 -6.04 2.67
N ASN A 267 -13.32 -7.25 2.43
CA ASN A 267 -12.63 -8.27 1.63
C ASN A 267 -13.67 -9.13 0.89
N ARG A 268 -13.69 -9.06 -0.44
CA ARG A 268 -14.55 -9.90 -1.28
C ARG A 268 -14.03 -11.32 -1.45
N LEU A 269 -12.76 -11.55 -1.12
CA LEU A 269 -12.07 -12.81 -1.35
C LEU A 269 -11.92 -13.66 -0.09
N GLY A 270 -12.30 -13.10 1.09
CA GLY A 270 -12.10 -13.77 2.36
C GLY A 270 -12.77 -13.03 3.51
N TYR A 271 -12.13 -13.05 4.67
CA TYR A 271 -12.63 -12.42 5.88
C TYR A 271 -12.02 -11.03 6.12
N THR A 272 -12.59 -10.30 7.05
CA THR A 272 -12.09 -9.02 7.55
C THR A 272 -11.34 -9.21 8.85
N GLY A 273 -10.43 -8.30 9.19
CA GLY A 273 -9.65 -8.40 10.42
C GLY A 273 -8.53 -7.37 10.48
N ASP A 274 -7.70 -7.46 11.49
CA ASP A 274 -6.60 -6.54 11.74
C ASP A 274 -5.26 -7.26 11.64
N ALA A 275 -4.36 -6.74 10.81
CA ALA A 275 -2.97 -7.15 10.77
C ALA A 275 -2.14 -6.11 11.53
N THR A 276 -1.59 -6.47 12.71
CA THR A 276 -0.69 -5.61 13.47
C THR A 276 0.73 -5.75 12.95
N LEU A 277 1.36 -4.62 12.68
CA LEU A 277 2.75 -4.49 12.22
C LEU A 277 3.55 -3.62 13.20
N CYS A 278 4.84 -3.86 13.29
CA CYS A 278 5.77 -2.93 13.93
C CYS A 278 6.18 -1.83 12.94
N THR A 279 6.47 -0.62 13.46
CA THR A 279 6.86 0.52 12.63
C THR A 279 8.10 1.22 13.17
N ASN A 280 8.90 1.74 12.26
CA ASN A 280 9.91 2.77 12.57
C ASN A 280 9.68 3.95 11.62
N MET A 281 9.02 5.00 12.11
CA MET A 281 8.66 6.13 11.26
C MET A 281 9.85 7.06 10.95
N SER A 282 10.96 6.94 11.66
CA SER A 282 12.18 7.68 11.29
C SER A 282 12.81 7.17 9.99
N THR A 283 12.62 5.88 9.71
CA THR A 283 13.07 5.20 8.49
C THR A 283 11.91 4.85 7.55
N LEU A 284 10.68 5.29 7.86
CA LEU A 284 9.44 4.99 7.14
C LEU A 284 9.19 3.49 6.93
N SER A 285 9.64 2.65 7.87
CA SER A 285 9.61 1.19 7.75
C SER A 285 8.45 0.55 8.51
N PHE A 286 7.91 -0.52 7.91
CA PHE A 286 6.94 -1.42 8.50
C PHE A 286 7.51 -2.83 8.49
N PHE A 287 7.25 -3.59 9.60
CA PHE A 287 7.79 -4.94 9.77
C PHE A 287 6.71 -5.88 10.28
N ASN A 288 6.83 -7.17 9.97
CA ASN A 288 6.07 -8.20 10.67
C ASN A 288 6.37 -8.15 12.17
N GLU A 289 5.38 -8.43 13.02
CA GLU A 289 5.65 -8.60 14.44
C GLU A 289 6.64 -9.75 14.63
N SER A 290 7.77 -9.47 15.30
CA SER A 290 8.71 -10.53 15.66
C SER A 290 8.04 -11.49 16.65
N PRO A 291 8.19 -12.82 16.48
CA PRO A 291 7.77 -13.79 17.49
C PRO A 291 8.58 -13.68 18.80
N TYR A 292 9.67 -12.94 18.80
CA TYR A 292 10.54 -12.74 19.97
C TYR A 292 10.04 -11.57 20.83
N LYS A 293 9.66 -11.87 22.07
CA LYS A 293 9.23 -10.88 23.06
C LYS A 293 10.42 -10.12 23.63
N GLY A 294 10.42 -8.82 23.47
CA GLY A 294 10.82 -7.84 24.50
C GLY A 294 12.25 -7.32 24.44
N ASP A 295 13.29 -8.08 24.49
CA ASP A 295 14.63 -7.54 24.78
C ASP A 295 15.61 -7.49 23.59
N GLU A 296 15.40 -8.24 22.54
CA GLU A 296 16.27 -8.22 21.33
C GLU A 296 15.97 -7.08 20.34
N ILE A 297 14.80 -6.45 20.47
CA ILE A 297 14.41 -5.31 19.61
C ILE A 297 15.20 -4.05 19.96
N LYS A 298 15.77 -3.93 21.16
CA LYS A 298 16.58 -2.78 21.58
C LYS A 298 17.85 -2.57 20.75
N GLY A 299 18.35 -3.61 20.10
CA GLY A 299 19.51 -3.52 19.20
C GLY A 299 19.19 -3.09 17.76
N MET A 300 17.91 -3.14 17.35
CA MET A 300 17.46 -2.75 16.00
C MET A 300 16.98 -1.30 15.89
N PHE A 301 16.74 -0.65 17.02
CA PHE A 301 16.28 0.73 17.06
C PHE A 301 17.33 1.59 17.78
N PRO A 302 17.90 2.61 17.13
CA PRO A 302 18.71 3.62 17.82
C PRO A 302 17.85 4.30 18.90
N THR A 303 18.35 4.36 20.13
CA THR A 303 17.66 4.93 21.30
C THR A 303 17.49 6.45 21.26
N ASP A 304 17.82 7.12 20.18
CA ASP A 304 17.85 8.59 20.07
C ASP A 304 16.61 9.23 19.43
N SER A 305 15.41 8.67 19.60
CA SER A 305 14.17 9.28 19.10
C SER A 305 13.29 9.88 20.20
N LEU A 306 13.87 10.42 21.27
CA LEU A 306 13.15 11.24 22.24
C LEU A 306 13.65 12.69 22.17
N ALA A 307 13.23 13.44 21.16
CA ALA A 307 13.24 14.90 21.17
C ALA A 307 12.35 15.40 20.01
N PHE A 308 11.06 15.55 20.31
CA PHE A 308 10.21 16.63 19.80
C PHE A 308 9.11 16.89 20.83
#